data_def255331a35da8f505e3b1c31e22f8a
#
_entry.id   def255331a35da8f505e3b1c31e22f8a
#
_cell.length_a   1.000
_cell.length_b   1.000
_cell.length_c   1.000
_cell.angle_alpha   90.00
_cell.angle_beta   90.00
_cell.angle_gamma   90.00
#
_symmetry.space_group_name_H-M   'P 1'
#
loop_
_entity.id
_entity.type
_entity.pdbx_description
1 polymer ?
#
loop_
_entity_poly.entity_id
_entity_poly.type
_entity_poly.pdbx_seq_one_letter_code
_entity_poly.pdbx_strand_id
1 'polypeptide(L)'
;MIARAIARNTAPAPEEIARTLTWGADEKVLLALAAAGWLASRGRGASLERAGNHALLVTVAASLLPHGLKLLFNQTRPDRLTVVGHVNGISISGKRDDAFPSGHALHMGALASAAATLPAGARRAIQVVAVGLSLTRIAVLAHWTSDVVAGFGLGAVLERLLRLWTGYPGDDPPRSRAR
;
A
#
# COMPACT_ATOMS: atom_id res chain seq x y z
N MET A 1 -11.13 16.58 12.86
CA MET A 1 -10.14 17.41 13.57
C MET A 1 -8.76 17.37 12.91
N ILE A 2 -8.15 16.20 12.67
CA ILE A 2 -6.78 16.05 12.12
C ILE A 2 -6.58 16.79 10.79
N ALA A 3 -7.45 16.58 9.80
CA ALA A 3 -7.34 17.21 8.48
C ALA A 3 -7.33 18.76 8.54
N ARG A 4 -8.15 19.35 9.41
CA ARG A 4 -8.15 20.82 9.61
C ARG A 4 -6.87 21.31 10.30
N ALA A 5 -6.30 20.53 11.22
CA ALA A 5 -5.04 20.88 11.85
C ALA A 5 -3.90 20.84 10.82
N ILE A 6 -3.83 19.83 9.99
CA ILE A 6 -2.87 19.73 8.89
C ILE A 6 -3.04 20.92 7.94
N ALA A 7 -4.27 21.18 7.45
CA ALA A 7 -4.52 22.28 6.52
C ALA A 7 -4.08 23.66 7.04
N ARG A 8 -4.14 23.87 8.37
CA ARG A 8 -3.70 25.14 8.98
C ARG A 8 -2.19 25.24 9.19
N ASN A 9 -1.51 24.12 9.34
CA ASN A 9 -0.10 24.08 9.75
C ASN A 9 0.82 23.51 8.66
N THR A 10 0.32 23.16 7.47
CA THR A 10 1.15 22.60 6.41
C THR A 10 2.05 23.69 5.84
N ALA A 11 3.36 23.46 5.94
CA ALA A 11 4.37 24.23 5.23
C ALA A 11 4.70 23.56 3.88
N PRO A 12 5.16 24.30 2.86
CA PRO A 12 5.48 23.74 1.53
C PRO A 12 6.48 22.58 1.57
N ALA A 13 7.54 22.69 2.38
CA ALA A 13 8.59 21.69 2.43
C ALA A 13 8.13 20.30 2.97
N PRO A 14 7.41 20.17 4.10
CA PRO A 14 6.84 18.90 4.53
C PRO A 14 5.87 18.29 3.53
N GLU A 15 5.12 19.10 2.82
CA GLU A 15 4.20 18.61 1.78
C GLU A 15 4.96 18.02 0.59
N GLU A 16 6.00 18.70 0.11
CA GLU A 16 6.81 18.24 -1.02
C GLU A 16 7.53 16.92 -0.69
N ILE A 17 8.05 16.79 0.53
CA ILE A 17 8.61 15.53 1.03
C ILE A 17 7.55 14.44 1.04
N ALA A 18 6.36 14.70 1.58
CA ALA A 18 5.26 13.72 1.61
C ALA A 18 4.79 13.33 0.20
N ARG A 19 4.74 14.28 -0.73
CA ARG A 19 4.45 14.02 -2.15
C ARG A 19 5.49 13.14 -2.81
N THR A 20 6.76 13.42 -2.57
CA THR A 20 7.86 12.61 -3.12
C THR A 20 7.82 11.20 -2.55
N LEU A 21 7.67 11.04 -1.23
CA LEU A 21 7.58 9.74 -0.58
C LEU A 21 6.36 8.92 -1.03
N THR A 22 5.27 9.58 -1.38
CA THR A 22 4.06 8.91 -1.89
C THR A 22 4.31 8.07 -3.14
N TRP A 23 5.31 8.41 -3.97
CA TRP A 23 5.69 7.61 -5.13
C TRP A 23 6.13 6.19 -4.75
N GLY A 24 6.67 5.98 -3.57
CA GLY A 24 7.04 4.65 -3.07
C GLY A 24 5.85 3.70 -2.87
N ALA A 25 4.63 4.23 -2.83
CA ALA A 25 3.40 3.45 -2.74
C ALA A 25 2.49 3.67 -3.97
N ASP A 26 3.04 4.19 -5.07
CA ASP A 26 2.30 4.37 -6.32
C ASP A 26 1.96 3.00 -6.94
N GLU A 27 0.71 2.84 -7.34
CA GLU A 27 0.18 1.59 -7.89
C GLU A 27 0.97 1.08 -9.10
N LYS A 28 1.32 1.97 -10.03
CA LYS A 28 2.03 1.60 -11.25
C LYS A 28 3.46 1.16 -10.97
N VAL A 29 4.11 1.85 -10.03
CA VAL A 29 5.46 1.49 -9.57
C VAL A 29 5.43 0.13 -8.89
N LEU A 30 4.48 -0.12 -8.01
CA LEU A 30 4.34 -1.40 -7.31
C LEU A 30 4.01 -2.54 -8.27
N LEU A 31 3.13 -2.32 -9.26
CA LEU A 31 2.83 -3.31 -10.29
C LEU A 31 4.06 -3.63 -11.15
N ALA A 32 4.82 -2.61 -11.56
CA ALA A 32 6.06 -2.80 -12.32
C ALA A 32 7.10 -3.60 -11.52
N LEU A 33 7.29 -3.27 -10.25
CA LEU A 33 8.20 -3.99 -9.35
C LEU A 33 7.75 -5.44 -9.10
N ALA A 34 6.45 -5.66 -8.91
CA ALA A 34 5.90 -7.00 -8.72
C ALA A 34 6.07 -7.86 -9.99
N ALA A 35 5.81 -7.28 -11.16
CA ALA A 35 6.01 -7.96 -12.44
C ALA A 35 7.49 -8.28 -12.70
N ALA A 36 8.40 -7.34 -12.43
CA ALA A 36 9.84 -7.55 -12.54
C ALA A 36 10.32 -8.63 -11.56
N GLY A 37 9.88 -8.61 -10.32
CA GLY A 37 10.18 -9.64 -9.31
C GLY A 37 9.64 -11.01 -9.70
N TRP A 38 8.42 -11.05 -10.26
CA TRP A 38 7.82 -12.27 -10.79
C TRP A 38 8.65 -12.86 -11.93
N LEU A 39 9.03 -12.05 -12.92
CA LEU A 39 9.91 -12.48 -14.01
C LEU A 39 11.26 -12.96 -13.50
N ALA A 40 11.88 -12.19 -12.60
CA ALA A 40 13.16 -12.54 -12.02
C ALA A 40 13.12 -13.83 -11.18
N SER A 41 11.98 -14.23 -10.65
CA SER A 41 11.84 -15.46 -9.89
C SER A 41 11.83 -16.73 -10.77
N ARG A 42 11.57 -16.61 -12.08
CA ARG A 42 11.46 -17.75 -13.00
C ARG A 42 12.76 -18.52 -13.08
N GLY A 43 12.67 -19.88 -12.99
CA GLY A 43 13.83 -20.77 -13.06
C GLY A 43 14.76 -20.72 -11.87
N ARG A 44 14.44 -19.98 -10.79
CA ARG A 44 15.27 -19.84 -9.60
C ARG A 44 14.86 -20.75 -8.43
N GLY A 45 13.95 -21.68 -8.69
CA GLY A 45 13.46 -22.67 -7.73
C GLY A 45 12.05 -22.37 -7.22
N ALA A 46 11.37 -23.43 -6.81
CA ALA A 46 9.94 -23.41 -6.48
C ALA A 46 9.56 -22.40 -5.39
N SER A 47 10.43 -22.17 -4.41
CA SER A 47 10.16 -21.20 -3.32
C SER A 47 10.14 -19.76 -3.84
N LEU A 48 11.12 -19.36 -4.66
CA LEU A 48 11.17 -18.03 -5.26
C LEU A 48 10.05 -17.82 -6.29
N GLU A 49 9.70 -18.83 -7.06
CA GLU A 49 8.59 -18.76 -7.98
C GLU A 49 7.25 -18.58 -7.26
N ARG A 50 7.03 -19.29 -6.15
CA ARG A 50 5.84 -19.08 -5.29
C ARG A 50 5.81 -17.66 -4.73
N ALA A 51 6.94 -17.16 -4.23
CA ALA A 51 7.03 -15.79 -3.73
C ALA A 51 6.71 -14.75 -4.82
N GLY A 52 7.25 -14.90 -6.03
CA GLY A 52 6.98 -14.04 -7.16
C GLY A 52 5.51 -14.08 -7.60
N ASN A 53 4.93 -15.28 -7.69
CA ASN A 53 3.51 -15.46 -8.01
C ASN A 53 2.62 -14.79 -6.96
N HIS A 54 2.92 -15.01 -5.67
CA HIS A 54 2.17 -14.41 -4.58
C HIS A 54 2.25 -12.88 -4.61
N ALA A 55 3.46 -12.32 -4.74
CA ALA A 55 3.67 -10.88 -4.79
C ALA A 55 2.91 -10.24 -5.96
N LEU A 56 2.98 -10.81 -7.16
CA LEU A 56 2.26 -10.30 -8.32
C LEU A 56 0.74 -10.38 -8.11
N LEU A 57 0.23 -11.52 -7.66
CA LEU A 57 -1.20 -11.70 -7.42
C LEU A 57 -1.73 -10.72 -6.38
N VAL A 58 -1.03 -10.57 -5.25
CA VAL A 58 -1.41 -9.62 -4.19
C VAL A 58 -1.42 -8.19 -4.71
N THR A 59 -0.40 -7.81 -5.48
CA THR A 59 -0.30 -6.44 -6.01
C THR A 59 -1.42 -6.16 -7.00
N VAL A 60 -1.72 -7.09 -7.91
CA VAL A 60 -2.85 -6.95 -8.85
C VAL A 60 -4.18 -6.86 -8.11
N ALA A 61 -4.43 -7.75 -7.15
CA ALA A 61 -5.65 -7.72 -6.37
C ALA A 61 -5.78 -6.43 -5.53
N ALA A 62 -4.66 -5.95 -4.96
CA ALA A 62 -4.60 -4.68 -4.23
C ALA A 62 -4.84 -3.45 -5.12
N SER A 63 -4.51 -3.54 -6.41
CA SER A 63 -4.84 -2.51 -7.40
C SER A 63 -6.33 -2.52 -7.77
N LEU A 64 -6.92 -3.68 -7.96
CA LEU A 64 -8.30 -3.81 -8.43
C LEU A 64 -9.33 -3.54 -7.32
N LEU A 65 -9.06 -4.01 -6.10
CA LEU A 65 -10.02 -3.94 -4.98
C LEU A 65 -10.47 -2.50 -4.65
N PRO A 66 -9.58 -1.50 -4.56
CA PRO A 66 -10.02 -0.13 -4.30
C PRO A 66 -10.93 0.42 -5.39
N HIS A 67 -10.69 0.07 -6.65
CA HIS A 67 -11.53 0.52 -7.77
C HIS A 67 -12.95 -0.04 -7.65
N GLY A 68 -13.10 -1.31 -7.31
CA GLY A 68 -14.40 -1.93 -7.06
C GLY A 68 -15.12 -1.30 -5.85
N LEU A 69 -14.41 -1.08 -4.75
CA LEU A 69 -15.00 -0.48 -3.55
C LEU A 69 -15.40 0.98 -3.75
N LYS A 70 -14.66 1.76 -4.55
CA LYS A 70 -15.01 3.15 -4.89
C LYS A 70 -16.31 3.28 -5.70
N LEU A 71 -16.78 2.21 -6.32
CA LEU A 71 -18.10 2.20 -6.96
C LEU A 71 -19.24 2.12 -5.93
N LEU A 72 -18.95 1.60 -4.74
CA LEU A 72 -19.93 1.42 -3.66
C LEU A 72 -19.92 2.57 -2.64
N PHE A 73 -18.81 3.27 -2.51
CA PHE A 73 -18.60 4.32 -1.51
C PHE A 73 -18.26 5.63 -2.17
N ASN A 74 -19.08 6.64 -1.92
CA ASN A 74 -18.88 8.00 -2.40
C ASN A 74 -18.45 8.88 -1.21
N GLN A 75 -17.16 9.19 -1.11
CA GLN A 75 -16.61 9.98 -0.02
C GLN A 75 -15.71 11.10 -0.54
N THR A 76 -16.06 12.34 -0.22
CA THR A 76 -15.31 13.51 -0.64
C THR A 76 -13.95 13.56 0.08
N ARG A 77 -12.89 13.86 -0.67
CA ARG A 77 -11.53 13.99 -0.15
C ARG A 77 -11.35 15.18 0.78
N PRO A 78 -10.45 15.07 1.80
CA PRO A 78 -10.20 16.16 2.75
C PRO A 78 -9.79 17.48 2.09
N ASP A 79 -8.93 17.43 1.07
CA ASP A 79 -8.45 18.63 0.36
C ASP A 79 -9.58 19.45 -0.29
N ARG A 80 -10.72 18.84 -0.61
CA ARG A 80 -11.90 19.53 -1.15
C ARG A 80 -12.78 20.20 -0.08
N LEU A 81 -12.63 19.79 1.19
CA LEU A 81 -13.48 20.25 2.29
C LEU A 81 -12.72 21.13 3.28
N THR A 82 -11.41 20.99 3.38
CA THR A 82 -10.60 21.65 4.40
C THR A 82 -9.67 22.72 3.86
N VAL A 83 -9.31 22.65 2.58
CA VAL A 83 -8.38 23.58 1.92
C VAL A 83 -9.10 24.27 0.77
N VAL A 84 -9.64 25.44 1.04
CA VAL A 84 -10.27 26.27 0.01
C VAL A 84 -9.16 26.99 -0.74
N GLY A 85 -8.99 26.69 -2.04
CA GLY A 85 -8.04 27.37 -2.93
C GLY A 85 -6.57 27.03 -2.64
N HIS A 86 -6.27 25.85 -2.11
CA HIS A 86 -4.90 25.42 -1.82
C HIS A 86 -4.12 26.37 -0.92
N VAL A 87 -4.74 26.82 0.15
CA VAL A 87 -4.03 27.52 1.22
C VAL A 87 -2.87 26.62 1.67
N ASN A 88 -1.65 27.15 1.66
CA ASN A 88 -0.39 26.46 2.01
C ASN A 88 0.20 25.51 0.93
N GLY A 89 -0.26 25.58 -0.32
CA GLY A 89 0.39 24.89 -1.43
C GLY A 89 -0.03 23.45 -1.67
N ILE A 90 -0.94 22.87 -0.87
CA ILE A 90 -1.41 21.49 -1.05
C ILE A 90 -2.13 21.34 -2.39
N SER A 91 -1.63 20.46 -3.25
CA SER A 91 -2.22 20.18 -4.56
C SER A 91 -3.49 19.35 -4.43
N ILE A 92 -4.49 19.63 -5.32
CA ILE A 92 -5.71 18.82 -5.40
C ILE A 92 -5.37 17.38 -5.79
N SER A 93 -5.78 16.41 -4.99
CA SER A 93 -5.54 14.99 -5.22
C SER A 93 -6.70 14.34 -5.98
N GLY A 94 -6.42 13.42 -6.88
CA GLY A 94 -7.36 12.50 -7.53
C GLY A 94 -8.75 13.06 -7.90
N LYS A 95 -9.75 12.19 -8.00
CA LYS A 95 -11.16 12.57 -8.17
C LYS A 95 -11.73 13.09 -6.84
N ARG A 96 -12.76 13.94 -6.91
CA ARG A 96 -13.36 14.59 -5.74
C ARG A 96 -13.90 13.59 -4.71
N ASP A 97 -14.65 12.61 -5.17
CA ASP A 97 -15.53 11.78 -4.34
C ASP A 97 -15.09 10.31 -4.34
N ASP A 98 -13.78 10.03 -4.45
CA ASP A 98 -13.20 8.70 -4.46
C ASP A 98 -12.18 8.49 -3.31
N ALA A 99 -12.46 9.08 -2.14
CA ALA A 99 -11.54 9.00 -1.01
C ALA A 99 -11.44 7.60 -0.39
N PHE A 100 -12.52 6.84 -0.33
CA PHE A 100 -12.56 5.55 0.37
C PHE A 100 -12.55 4.35 -0.59
N PRO A 101 -11.76 3.33 -0.27
CA PRO A 101 -10.62 3.33 0.65
C PRO A 101 -9.35 3.89 -0.01
N SER A 102 -8.30 4.15 0.78
CA SER A 102 -7.01 4.54 0.25
C SER A 102 -6.30 3.36 -0.43
N GLY A 103 -6.12 3.42 -1.76
CA GLY A 103 -5.40 2.39 -2.52
C GLY A 103 -3.93 2.27 -2.12
N HIS A 104 -3.23 3.40 -1.90
CA HIS A 104 -1.86 3.39 -1.39
C HIS A 104 -1.74 2.66 -0.05
N ALA A 105 -2.65 2.96 0.90
CA ALA A 105 -2.65 2.29 2.19
C ALA A 105 -2.98 0.81 2.07
N LEU A 106 -3.81 0.41 1.11
CA LEU A 106 -4.14 -0.98 0.85
C LEU A 106 -2.91 -1.76 0.38
N HIS A 107 -2.15 -1.23 -0.58
CA HIS A 107 -0.87 -1.83 -0.98
C HIS A 107 0.11 -1.93 0.19
N MET A 108 0.21 -0.89 1.01
CA MET A 108 1.11 -0.88 2.17
C MET A 108 0.69 -1.87 3.25
N GLY A 109 -0.60 -2.04 3.49
CA GLY A 109 -1.14 -3.05 4.40
C GLY A 109 -0.82 -4.48 3.93
N ALA A 110 -0.97 -4.74 2.63
CA ALA A 110 -0.60 -6.01 2.03
C ALA A 110 0.91 -6.28 2.15
N LEU A 111 1.74 -5.28 1.87
CA LEU A 111 3.20 -5.37 2.03
C LEU A 111 3.60 -5.65 3.50
N ALA A 112 3.01 -4.93 4.45
CA ALA A 112 3.27 -5.12 5.88
C ALA A 112 2.86 -6.51 6.36
N SER A 113 1.78 -7.07 5.83
CA SER A 113 1.33 -8.44 6.10
C SER A 113 2.27 -9.48 5.48
N ALA A 114 2.66 -9.31 4.21
CA ALA A 114 3.61 -10.20 3.54
C ALA A 114 4.97 -10.24 4.26
N ALA A 115 5.42 -9.11 4.79
CA ALA A 115 6.65 -9.02 5.57
C ALA A 115 6.63 -9.83 6.87
N ALA A 116 5.47 -10.30 7.34
CA ALA A 116 5.37 -11.12 8.55
C ALA A 116 6.15 -12.45 8.44
N THR A 117 6.41 -12.93 7.22
CA THR A 117 7.19 -14.15 6.94
C THR A 117 8.71 -13.93 7.00
N LEU A 118 9.15 -12.67 7.08
CA LEU A 118 10.57 -12.29 7.07
C LEU A 118 11.19 -12.29 8.48
N PRO A 119 12.54 -12.37 8.59
CA PRO A 119 13.24 -12.19 9.85
C PRO A 119 12.86 -10.86 10.53
N ALA A 120 12.89 -10.85 11.87
CA ALA A 120 12.34 -9.78 12.70
C ALA A 120 12.84 -8.36 12.33
N GLY A 121 14.12 -8.21 11.98
CA GLY A 121 14.70 -6.91 11.58
C GLY A 121 14.10 -6.40 10.27
N ALA A 122 14.11 -7.22 9.21
CA ALA A 122 13.55 -6.89 7.91
C ALA A 122 12.03 -6.63 8.00
N ARG A 123 11.32 -7.48 8.73
CA ARG A 123 9.89 -7.32 8.99
C ARG A 123 9.58 -5.94 9.59
N ARG A 124 10.27 -5.57 10.68
CA ARG A 124 10.05 -4.29 11.36
C ARG A 124 10.35 -3.11 10.43
N ALA A 125 11.45 -3.15 9.69
CA ALA A 125 11.82 -2.11 8.76
C ALA A 125 10.74 -1.90 7.69
N ILE A 126 10.27 -2.97 7.06
CA ILE A 126 9.20 -2.90 6.04
C ILE A 126 7.89 -2.40 6.64
N GLN A 127 7.51 -2.86 7.83
CA GLN A 127 6.30 -2.40 8.50
C GLN A 127 6.34 -0.91 8.84
N VAL A 128 7.48 -0.40 9.33
CA VAL A 128 7.67 1.03 9.60
C VAL A 128 7.56 1.84 8.31
N VAL A 129 8.22 1.41 7.24
CA VAL A 129 8.13 2.07 5.93
C VAL A 129 6.69 2.04 5.41
N ALA A 130 6.00 0.91 5.48
CA ALA A 130 4.62 0.77 5.00
C ALA A 130 3.66 1.71 5.75
N VAL A 131 3.79 1.80 7.07
CA VAL A 131 3.02 2.74 7.88
C VAL A 131 3.36 4.18 7.51
N GLY A 132 4.64 4.52 7.43
CA GLY A 132 5.11 5.87 7.06
C GLY A 132 4.55 6.32 5.69
N LEU A 133 4.65 5.47 4.67
CA LEU A 133 4.10 5.75 3.34
C LEU A 133 2.57 5.89 3.35
N SER A 134 1.87 5.11 4.18
CA SER A 134 0.43 5.27 4.34
C SER A 134 0.07 6.61 4.96
N LEU A 135 0.83 7.08 5.95
CA LEU A 135 0.60 8.36 6.63
C LEU A 135 0.82 9.57 5.71
N THR A 136 1.65 9.46 4.68
CA THR A 136 1.82 10.53 3.69
C THR A 136 0.50 10.93 3.04
N ARG A 137 -0.44 9.99 2.89
CA ARG A 137 -1.76 10.25 2.29
C ARG A 137 -2.66 11.13 3.15
N ILE A 138 -2.44 11.10 4.47
CA ILE A 138 -3.12 12.00 5.42
C ILE A 138 -2.40 13.36 5.38
N ALA A 139 -1.07 13.36 5.35
CA ALA A 139 -0.26 14.58 5.34
C ALA A 139 -0.55 15.47 4.12
N VAL A 140 -0.75 14.87 2.94
CA VAL A 140 -1.11 15.60 1.71
C VAL A 140 -2.64 15.81 1.55
N LEU A 141 -3.43 15.55 2.58
CA LEU A 141 -4.90 15.69 2.59
C LEU A 141 -5.62 14.94 1.47
N ALA A 142 -4.99 13.91 0.90
CA ALA A 142 -5.59 13.10 -0.15
C ALA A 142 -6.68 12.15 0.38
N HIS A 143 -6.54 11.71 1.64
CA HIS A 143 -7.42 10.74 2.28
C HIS A 143 -7.66 11.09 3.75
N TRP A 144 -8.84 10.74 4.28
CA TRP A 144 -9.13 10.78 5.69
C TRP A 144 -8.35 9.68 6.42
N THR A 145 -8.14 9.86 7.73
CA THR A 145 -7.52 8.82 8.55
C THR A 145 -8.28 7.49 8.47
N SER A 146 -9.62 7.53 8.42
CA SER A 146 -10.47 6.36 8.23
C SER A 146 -10.15 5.59 6.96
N ASP A 147 -9.93 6.30 5.84
CA ASP A 147 -9.67 5.70 4.53
C ASP A 147 -8.32 4.97 4.53
N VAL A 148 -7.35 5.58 5.22
CA VAL A 148 -6.00 5.02 5.35
C VAL A 148 -6.01 3.80 6.27
N VAL A 149 -6.69 3.86 7.42
CA VAL A 149 -6.80 2.73 8.35
C VAL A 149 -7.57 1.57 7.71
N ALA A 150 -8.70 1.87 7.08
CA ALA A 150 -9.50 0.85 6.39
C ALA A 150 -8.72 0.24 5.22
N GLY A 151 -8.08 1.05 4.38
CA GLY A 151 -7.25 0.58 3.27
C GLY A 151 -6.13 -0.33 3.76
N PHE A 152 -5.37 0.10 4.78
CA PHE A 152 -4.28 -0.69 5.35
C PHE A 152 -4.77 -2.03 5.91
N GLY A 153 -5.87 -2.03 6.67
CA GLY A 153 -6.49 -3.23 7.21
C GLY A 153 -6.98 -4.18 6.11
N LEU A 154 -7.68 -3.64 5.09
CA LEU A 154 -8.14 -4.42 3.94
C LEU A 154 -6.98 -5.06 3.18
N GLY A 155 -5.88 -4.33 2.99
CA GLY A 155 -4.68 -4.86 2.34
C GLY A 155 -4.07 -6.02 3.12
N ALA A 156 -3.97 -5.89 4.44
CA ALA A 156 -3.44 -6.95 5.29
C ALA A 156 -4.34 -8.20 5.28
N VAL A 157 -5.66 -8.03 5.29
CA VAL A 157 -6.62 -9.13 5.17
C VAL A 157 -6.54 -9.79 3.79
N LEU A 158 -6.52 -8.99 2.72
CA LEU A 158 -6.40 -9.47 1.35
C LEU A 158 -5.16 -10.36 1.17
N GLU A 159 -4.01 -9.90 1.63
CA GLU A 159 -2.75 -10.66 1.53
C GLU A 159 -2.85 -11.98 2.29
N ARG A 160 -3.40 -11.98 3.50
CA ARG A 160 -3.56 -13.21 4.29
C ARG A 160 -4.47 -14.22 3.61
N LEU A 161 -5.58 -13.78 3.03
CA LEU A 161 -6.49 -14.65 2.29
C LEU A 161 -5.82 -15.24 1.05
N LEU A 162 -5.10 -14.41 0.28
CA LEU A 162 -4.36 -14.87 -0.88
C LEU A 162 -3.20 -15.79 -0.50
N ARG A 163 -2.57 -15.59 0.65
CA ARG A 163 -1.55 -16.48 1.19
C ARG A 163 -2.08 -17.89 1.43
N LEU A 164 -3.29 -18.02 1.98
CA LEU A 164 -3.94 -19.31 2.16
C LEU A 164 -4.17 -20.03 0.82
N TRP A 165 -4.44 -19.27 -0.23
CA TRP A 165 -4.66 -19.84 -1.57
C TRP A 165 -3.36 -20.15 -2.31
N THR A 166 -2.35 -19.28 -2.24
CA THR A 166 -1.08 -19.46 -2.95
C THR A 166 -0.11 -20.41 -2.24
N GLY A 167 -0.36 -20.73 -0.97
CA GLY A 167 0.54 -21.53 -0.14
C GLY A 167 1.87 -20.85 0.17
N TYR A 168 1.99 -19.53 -0.01
CA TYR A 168 3.18 -18.76 0.34
C TYR A 168 3.29 -18.60 1.87
N PRO A 169 4.50 -18.75 2.47
CA PRO A 169 5.82 -18.93 1.88
C PRO A 169 6.12 -20.35 1.37
N GLY A 170 5.31 -21.34 1.72
CA GLY A 170 5.52 -22.75 1.41
C GLY A 170 6.69 -23.37 2.20
N ASP A 171 6.45 -24.52 2.77
CA ASP A 171 7.54 -25.34 3.30
C ASP A 171 8.27 -25.98 2.12
N ASP A 172 9.56 -25.70 1.95
CA ASP A 172 10.38 -26.54 1.08
C ASP A 172 10.40 -27.94 1.70
N PRO A 173 10.08 -29.01 0.93
CA PRO A 173 10.19 -30.36 1.45
C PRO A 173 11.63 -30.55 1.98
N PRO A 174 11.81 -31.23 3.12
CA PRO A 174 13.13 -31.45 3.65
C PRO A 174 14.02 -32.04 2.56
N ARG A 175 15.13 -31.35 2.25
CA ARG A 175 16.12 -31.88 1.28
C ARG A 175 16.51 -33.26 1.76
N SER A 176 16.08 -34.30 1.04
CA SER A 176 16.53 -35.65 1.30
C SER A 176 18.05 -35.58 1.25
N ARG A 177 18.71 -35.80 2.40
CA ARG A 177 20.14 -35.98 2.45
C ARG A 177 20.42 -37.22 1.60
N ALA A 178 20.84 -37.00 0.35
CA ALA A 178 21.43 -38.07 -0.44
C ALA A 178 22.63 -38.60 0.35
N ARG A 179 22.52 -39.86 0.79
CA ARG A 179 23.60 -40.62 1.38
C ARG A 179 24.54 -41.09 0.27
#